data_f82274df14ce3f40c87b32f3ce0f140b
#
_entry.id   f82274df14ce3f40c87b32f3ce0f140b
#
_cell.length_a   1.000
_cell.length_b   1.000
_cell.length_c   1.000
_cell.angle_alpha   90.00
_cell.angle_beta   90.00
_cell.angle_gamma   90.00
#
_symmetry.space_group_name_H-M   'P 1'
#
loop_
_entity.id
_entity.type
_entity.pdbx_description
1 polymer ?
#
loop_
_entity_poly.entity_id
_entity_poly.type
_entity_poly.pdbx_seq_one_letter_code
_entity_poly.pdbx_strand_id
1 'polypeptide(L)'
;MKAKSMIKILAVTYGLIGILPIFISDSSIMMRILTMILIWSVVASCWVLIMGYAGIFSFGQVAFYVIGAYSSAILSVSWNVPPIIAVFMAGIITAIIGVLVGLPCLKLAGPYIALVTFAFQLALEPFLKGPLGKAIGSGGSRGIINVPPIEIFGYSFSSSELVPFFYLALVMTLICSAIIVVILKSHWGTAFLALKDSEDFAASLGVSAFKYKLLV
;
A
#
# COMPACT_ATOMS: atom_id res chain seq x y z
N MET A 1 -8.99 4.41 23.17
CA MET A 1 -7.57 4.34 23.64
C MET A 1 -6.94 5.73 23.51
N LYS A 2 -6.26 6.27 24.56
CA LYS A 2 -5.67 7.63 24.50
C LYS A 2 -4.59 7.69 23.40
N ALA A 3 -4.59 8.74 22.59
CA ALA A 3 -3.68 8.94 21.45
C ALA A 3 -2.19 8.72 21.78
N LYS A 4 -1.76 9.14 22.98
CA LYS A 4 -0.41 8.92 23.50
C LYS A 4 -0.05 7.44 23.69
N SER A 5 -1.04 6.57 23.99
CA SER A 5 -0.82 5.14 24.16
C SER A 5 -0.57 4.43 22.84
N MET A 6 -1.29 4.78 21.76
CA MET A 6 -1.07 4.21 20.42
C MET A 6 0.33 4.55 19.86
N ILE A 7 0.75 5.82 20.02
CA ILE A 7 2.08 6.25 19.56
C ILE A 7 3.19 5.52 20.35
N LYS A 8 3.02 5.34 21.66
CA LYS A 8 3.98 4.60 22.48
C LYS A 8 4.07 3.13 22.06
N ILE A 9 2.92 2.48 21.79
CA ILE A 9 2.90 1.09 21.34
C ILE A 9 3.59 0.96 19.97
N LEU A 10 3.29 1.85 19.01
CA LEU A 10 3.99 1.90 17.74
C LEU A 10 5.50 2.09 17.90
N ALA A 11 5.94 3.06 18.70
CA ALA A 11 7.36 3.31 18.92
C ALA A 11 8.06 2.10 19.55
N VAL A 12 7.44 1.42 20.50
CA VAL A 12 8.00 0.22 21.14
C VAL A 12 8.06 -0.95 20.17
N THR A 13 6.99 -1.21 19.40
CA THR A 13 6.97 -2.30 18.41
C THR A 13 8.00 -2.09 17.31
N TYR A 14 8.09 -0.90 16.71
CA TYR A 14 9.10 -0.63 15.68
C TYR A 14 10.52 -0.59 16.25
N GLY A 15 10.70 -0.13 17.48
CA GLY A 15 11.99 -0.19 18.17
C GLY A 15 12.47 -1.63 18.38
N LEU A 16 11.58 -2.52 18.84
CA LEU A 16 11.88 -3.95 18.99
C LEU A 16 12.21 -4.61 17.65
N ILE A 17 11.41 -4.33 16.60
CA ILE A 17 11.64 -4.85 15.25
C ILE A 17 12.98 -4.35 14.69
N GLY A 18 13.36 -3.08 14.97
CA GLY A 18 14.62 -2.50 14.54
C GLY A 18 15.86 -3.12 15.16
N ILE A 19 15.73 -3.78 16.31
CA ILE A 19 16.84 -4.47 17.00
C ILE A 19 17.06 -5.89 16.43
N LEU A 20 16.01 -6.51 15.83
CA LEU A 20 16.08 -7.87 15.31
C LEU A 20 17.24 -8.16 14.35
N PRO A 21 17.60 -7.26 13.40
CA PRO A 21 18.72 -7.50 12.48
C PRO A 21 20.05 -7.78 13.18
N ILE A 22 20.28 -7.20 14.37
CA ILE A 22 21.53 -7.38 15.13
C ILE A 22 21.74 -8.85 15.51
N PHE A 23 20.64 -9.59 15.74
CA PHE A 23 20.67 -10.99 16.14
C PHE A 23 20.56 -11.97 14.96
N ILE A 24 20.07 -11.49 13.81
CA ILE A 24 19.64 -12.38 12.71
C ILE A 24 20.39 -12.05 11.40
N SER A 25 21.32 -11.07 11.42
CA SER A 25 22.07 -10.62 10.22
C SER A 25 22.78 -11.77 9.47
N ASP A 26 23.19 -12.81 10.16
CA ASP A 26 23.92 -13.96 9.59
C ASP A 26 23.02 -14.85 8.71
N SER A 27 21.70 -14.77 8.88
CA SER A 27 20.75 -15.57 8.11
C SER A 27 20.05 -14.76 7.02
N SER A 28 20.52 -14.88 5.79
CA SER A 28 19.93 -14.22 4.61
C SER A 28 18.44 -14.54 4.41
N ILE A 29 18.01 -15.77 4.76
CA ILE A 29 16.62 -16.20 4.63
C ILE A 29 15.73 -15.46 5.64
N MET A 30 16.15 -15.40 6.90
CA MET A 30 15.40 -14.73 7.96
C MET A 30 15.25 -13.23 7.68
N MET A 31 16.31 -12.58 7.20
CA MET A 31 16.26 -11.15 6.82
C MET A 31 15.26 -10.88 5.70
N ARG A 32 15.21 -11.74 4.67
CA ARG A 32 14.20 -11.64 3.61
C ARG A 32 12.78 -11.81 4.13
N ILE A 33 12.56 -12.78 5.01
CA ILE A 33 11.24 -13.02 5.62
C ILE A 33 10.81 -11.81 6.44
N LEU A 34 11.68 -11.25 7.27
CA LEU A 34 11.38 -10.06 8.08
C LEU A 34 11.03 -8.85 7.21
N THR A 35 11.77 -8.64 6.13
CA THR A 35 11.48 -7.56 5.17
C THR A 35 10.11 -7.76 4.51
N MET A 36 9.79 -8.99 4.10
CA MET A 36 8.47 -9.31 3.54
C MET A 36 7.34 -9.08 4.55
N ILE A 37 7.54 -9.44 5.81
CA ILE A 37 6.55 -9.16 6.88
C ILE A 37 6.28 -7.66 7.00
N LEU A 38 7.31 -6.81 6.95
CA LEU A 38 7.15 -5.36 6.98
C LEU A 38 6.33 -4.86 5.79
N ILE A 39 6.63 -5.29 4.58
CA ILE A 39 5.91 -4.91 3.37
C ILE A 39 4.43 -5.32 3.47
N TRP A 40 4.16 -6.57 3.82
CA TRP A 40 2.79 -7.07 3.96
C TRP A 40 2.03 -6.43 5.10
N SER A 41 2.71 -5.98 6.16
CA SER A 41 2.07 -5.24 7.26
C SER A 41 1.50 -3.90 6.81
N VAL A 42 2.12 -3.22 5.82
CA VAL A 42 1.57 -2.00 5.20
C VAL A 42 0.28 -2.32 4.46
N VAL A 43 0.30 -3.35 3.59
CA VAL A 43 -0.89 -3.77 2.83
C VAL A 43 -2.05 -4.13 3.77
N ALA A 44 -1.76 -4.91 4.82
CA ALA A 44 -2.75 -5.28 5.83
C ALA A 44 -3.29 -4.06 6.59
N SER A 45 -2.44 -3.09 6.92
CA SER A 45 -2.86 -1.86 7.61
C SER A 45 -3.78 -1.00 6.74
N CYS A 46 -3.50 -0.90 5.44
CA CYS A 46 -4.41 -0.25 4.49
C CYS A 46 -5.74 -0.99 4.37
N TRP A 47 -5.71 -2.32 4.38
CA TRP A 47 -6.93 -3.13 4.37
C TRP A 47 -7.78 -2.92 5.63
N VAL A 48 -7.15 -2.87 6.80
CA VAL A 48 -7.84 -2.55 8.07
C VAL A 48 -8.45 -1.15 8.01
N LEU A 49 -7.80 -0.16 7.39
CA LEU A 49 -8.36 1.18 7.22
C LEU A 49 -9.67 1.15 6.43
N ILE A 50 -9.68 0.48 5.27
CA ILE A 50 -10.86 0.43 4.39
C ILE A 50 -11.96 -0.46 4.96
N MET A 51 -11.65 -1.68 5.34
CA MET A 51 -12.63 -2.65 5.82
C MET A 51 -13.01 -2.41 7.28
N GLY A 52 -12.04 -2.11 8.12
CA GLY A 52 -12.23 -1.95 9.55
C GLY A 52 -12.89 -0.62 9.94
N TYR A 53 -12.45 0.49 9.35
CA TYR A 53 -12.92 1.82 9.70
C TYR A 53 -13.96 2.38 8.75
N ALA A 54 -13.80 2.23 7.44
CA ALA A 54 -14.77 2.74 6.48
C ALA A 54 -15.91 1.75 6.18
N GLY A 55 -15.82 0.49 6.62
CA GLY A 55 -16.86 -0.51 6.42
C GLY A 55 -17.01 -0.99 4.98
N ILE A 56 -16.04 -0.70 4.11
CA ILE A 56 -16.08 -1.09 2.70
C ILE A 56 -15.38 -2.43 2.53
N PHE A 57 -16.13 -3.46 2.13
CA PHE A 57 -15.55 -4.78 1.83
C PHE A 57 -14.83 -4.72 0.47
N SER A 58 -13.51 -4.53 0.50
CA SER A 58 -12.66 -4.50 -0.70
C SER A 58 -11.53 -5.51 -0.62
N PHE A 59 -11.32 -6.27 -1.70
CA PHE A 59 -10.20 -7.19 -1.86
C PHE A 59 -9.16 -6.68 -2.86
N GLY A 60 -9.27 -5.43 -3.31
CA GLY A 60 -8.36 -4.85 -4.31
C GLY A 60 -6.98 -4.42 -3.79
N GLN A 61 -6.67 -4.56 -2.51
CA GLN A 61 -5.44 -4.03 -1.91
C GLN A 61 -4.17 -4.59 -2.54
N VAL A 62 -4.16 -5.90 -2.80
CA VAL A 62 -3.01 -6.55 -3.44
C VAL A 62 -2.84 -6.07 -4.88
N ALA A 63 -3.95 -5.81 -5.60
CA ALA A 63 -3.89 -5.24 -6.95
C ALA A 63 -3.21 -3.86 -6.95
N PHE A 64 -3.58 -2.98 -6.04
CA PHE A 64 -2.97 -1.65 -5.94
C PHE A 64 -1.50 -1.72 -5.53
N TYR A 65 -1.13 -2.65 -4.65
CA TYR A 65 0.28 -2.92 -4.34
C TYR A 65 1.06 -3.34 -5.59
N VAL A 66 0.53 -4.28 -6.37
CA VAL A 66 1.16 -4.76 -7.61
C VAL A 66 1.25 -3.65 -8.66
N ILE A 67 0.19 -2.85 -8.84
CA ILE A 67 0.21 -1.70 -9.77
C ILE A 67 1.31 -0.71 -9.36
N GLY A 68 1.42 -0.37 -8.08
CA GLY A 68 2.48 0.52 -7.58
C GLY A 68 3.88 -0.03 -7.84
N ALA A 69 4.10 -1.31 -7.55
CA ALA A 69 5.38 -1.97 -7.76
C ALA A 69 5.78 -2.01 -9.23
N TYR A 70 4.85 -2.42 -10.12
CA TYR A 70 5.12 -2.46 -11.56
C TYR A 70 5.29 -1.06 -12.16
N SER A 71 4.48 -0.08 -11.75
CA SER A 71 4.62 1.30 -12.23
C SER A 71 5.98 1.90 -11.86
N SER A 72 6.44 1.72 -10.63
CA SER A 72 7.76 2.21 -10.20
C SER A 72 8.89 1.52 -10.95
N ALA A 73 8.79 0.20 -11.15
CA ALA A 73 9.80 -0.56 -11.89
C ALA A 73 9.85 -0.18 -13.38
N ILE A 74 8.69 -0.01 -14.05
CA ILE A 74 8.61 0.43 -15.44
C ILE A 74 9.23 1.82 -15.60
N LEU A 75 8.87 2.78 -14.73
CA LEU A 75 9.42 4.13 -14.77
C LEU A 75 10.95 4.12 -14.61
N SER A 76 11.46 3.30 -13.70
CA SER A 76 12.90 3.24 -13.44
C SER A 76 13.68 2.53 -14.55
N VAL A 77 13.14 1.43 -15.11
CA VAL A 77 13.86 0.62 -16.10
C VAL A 77 13.65 1.13 -17.53
N SER A 78 12.40 1.47 -17.91
CA SER A 78 12.10 1.84 -19.29
C SER A 78 12.30 3.32 -19.56
N TRP A 79 12.10 4.19 -18.55
CA TRP A 79 12.16 5.64 -18.70
C TRP A 79 13.38 6.25 -18.00
N ASN A 80 14.23 5.43 -17.38
CA ASN A 80 15.42 5.85 -16.63
C ASN A 80 15.14 6.93 -15.56
N VAL A 81 13.96 6.89 -14.97
CA VAL A 81 13.59 7.80 -13.88
C VAL A 81 14.30 7.34 -12.60
N PRO A 82 14.92 8.25 -11.83
CA PRO A 82 15.50 7.89 -10.54
C PRO A 82 14.50 7.14 -9.64
N PRO A 83 14.89 6.01 -8.99
CA PRO A 83 13.95 5.14 -8.28
C PRO A 83 13.12 5.86 -7.22
N ILE A 84 13.67 6.85 -6.53
CA ILE A 84 12.94 7.66 -5.54
C ILE A 84 11.77 8.40 -6.20
N ILE A 85 12.02 9.07 -7.32
CA ILE A 85 10.99 9.81 -8.07
C ILE A 85 9.98 8.83 -8.66
N ALA A 86 10.46 7.69 -9.17
CA ALA A 86 9.61 6.64 -9.71
C ALA A 86 8.60 6.09 -8.69
N VAL A 87 8.99 5.93 -7.42
CA VAL A 87 8.09 5.50 -6.33
C VAL A 87 6.98 6.54 -6.09
N PHE A 88 7.30 7.83 -6.04
CA PHE A 88 6.28 8.89 -5.87
C PHE A 88 5.34 8.96 -7.08
N MET A 89 5.86 8.89 -8.29
CA MET A 89 5.06 8.86 -9.52
C MET A 89 4.16 7.62 -9.58
N ALA A 90 4.68 6.46 -9.17
CA ALA A 90 3.90 5.23 -9.08
C ALA A 90 2.75 5.35 -8.08
N GLY A 91 2.96 6.04 -6.96
CA GLY A 91 1.90 6.37 -6.02
C GLY A 91 0.76 7.17 -6.67
N ILE A 92 1.10 8.20 -7.46
CA ILE A 92 0.11 9.02 -8.20
C ILE A 92 -0.63 8.16 -9.24
N ILE A 93 0.10 7.35 -10.02
CA ILE A 93 -0.50 6.45 -11.01
C ILE A 93 -1.46 5.47 -10.34
N THR A 94 -1.04 4.87 -9.23
CA THR A 94 -1.89 3.94 -8.47
C THR A 94 -3.13 4.64 -7.91
N ALA A 95 -3.01 5.87 -7.43
CA ALA A 95 -4.14 6.66 -6.95
C ALA A 95 -5.14 6.97 -8.08
N ILE A 96 -4.66 7.33 -9.28
CA ILE A 96 -5.51 7.57 -10.45
C ILE A 96 -6.27 6.29 -10.82
N ILE A 97 -5.57 5.14 -10.88
CA ILE A 97 -6.21 3.84 -11.16
C ILE A 97 -7.20 3.49 -10.05
N GLY A 98 -6.85 3.77 -8.79
CA GLY A 98 -7.75 3.59 -7.64
C GLY A 98 -9.05 4.37 -7.78
N VAL A 99 -8.98 5.62 -8.21
CA VAL A 99 -10.17 6.44 -8.50
C VAL A 99 -10.97 5.85 -9.67
N LEU A 100 -10.32 5.45 -10.76
CA LEU A 100 -11.00 4.87 -11.92
C LEU A 100 -11.75 3.57 -11.58
N VAL A 101 -11.16 2.71 -10.73
CA VAL A 101 -11.80 1.47 -10.27
C VAL A 101 -12.82 1.76 -9.16
N GLY A 102 -12.53 2.71 -8.29
CA GLY A 102 -13.38 3.08 -7.16
C GLY A 102 -14.70 3.71 -7.61
N LEU A 103 -14.68 4.60 -8.60
CA LEU A 103 -15.89 5.31 -9.06
C LEU A 103 -17.07 4.38 -9.42
N PRO A 104 -16.91 3.32 -10.25
CA PRO A 104 -17.98 2.36 -10.48
C PRO A 104 -18.34 1.54 -9.23
N CYS A 105 -17.35 1.21 -8.39
CA CYS A 105 -17.58 0.45 -7.16
C CYS A 105 -18.45 1.21 -6.16
N LEU A 106 -18.38 2.54 -6.10
CA LEU A 106 -19.21 3.36 -5.20
C LEU A 106 -20.72 3.31 -5.51
N LYS A 107 -21.09 2.89 -6.72
CA LYS A 107 -22.50 2.70 -7.12
C LYS A 107 -23.04 1.33 -6.70
N LEU A 108 -22.19 0.45 -6.22
CA LEU A 108 -22.55 -0.90 -5.80
C LEU A 108 -22.79 -0.94 -4.29
N ALA A 109 -23.69 -1.81 -3.86
CA ALA A 109 -24.02 -1.98 -2.45
C ALA A 109 -23.37 -3.25 -1.89
N GLY A 110 -22.87 -3.16 -0.65
CA GLY A 110 -22.46 -4.28 0.18
C GLY A 110 -21.49 -5.26 -0.51
N PRO A 111 -21.87 -6.54 -0.63
CA PRO A 111 -20.96 -7.61 -1.09
C PRO A 111 -20.57 -7.51 -2.57
N TYR A 112 -21.30 -6.74 -3.39
CA TYR A 112 -20.94 -6.56 -4.80
C TYR A 112 -19.61 -5.79 -4.98
N ILE A 113 -19.28 -4.88 -4.06
CA ILE A 113 -17.98 -4.19 -4.04
C ILE A 113 -16.84 -5.22 -3.88
N ALA A 114 -17.02 -6.17 -2.96
CA ALA A 114 -16.05 -7.23 -2.72
C ALA A 114 -15.82 -8.09 -3.98
N LEU A 115 -16.92 -8.46 -4.67
CA LEU A 115 -16.84 -9.26 -5.89
C LEU A 115 -16.07 -8.54 -7.00
N VAL A 116 -16.40 -7.28 -7.26
CA VAL A 116 -15.76 -6.49 -8.34
C VAL A 116 -14.29 -6.24 -8.03
N THR A 117 -13.94 -5.88 -6.79
CA THR A 117 -12.55 -5.64 -6.40
C THR A 117 -11.73 -6.92 -6.40
N PHE A 118 -12.33 -8.06 -6.08
CA PHE A 118 -11.70 -9.37 -6.20
C PHE A 118 -11.47 -9.77 -7.66
N ALA A 119 -12.49 -9.58 -8.52
CA ALA A 119 -12.35 -9.82 -9.96
C ALA A 119 -11.25 -8.93 -10.58
N PHE A 120 -11.18 -7.65 -10.18
CA PHE A 120 -10.11 -6.74 -10.60
C PHE A 120 -8.73 -7.26 -10.20
N GLN A 121 -8.57 -7.74 -8.97
CA GLN A 121 -7.32 -8.33 -8.49
C GLN A 121 -6.92 -9.55 -9.32
N LEU A 122 -7.86 -10.46 -9.59
CA LEU A 122 -7.60 -11.66 -10.39
C LEU A 122 -7.27 -11.35 -11.86
N ALA A 123 -7.86 -10.30 -12.43
CA ALA A 123 -7.61 -9.89 -13.80
C ALA A 123 -6.22 -9.25 -14.01
N LEU A 124 -5.61 -8.73 -12.96
CA LEU A 124 -4.35 -8.00 -13.06
C LEU A 124 -3.17 -8.90 -13.46
N GLU A 125 -3.10 -10.11 -12.93
CA GLU A 125 -2.02 -11.06 -13.24
C GLU A 125 -1.99 -11.45 -14.73
N PRO A 126 -3.09 -11.95 -15.34
CA PRO A 126 -3.11 -12.23 -16.77
C PRO A 126 -2.93 -10.99 -17.63
N PHE A 127 -3.39 -9.81 -17.18
CA PHE A 127 -3.13 -8.55 -17.86
C PHE A 127 -1.61 -8.25 -17.95
N LEU A 128 -0.90 -8.33 -16.82
CA LEU A 128 0.54 -8.05 -16.78
C LEU A 128 1.37 -9.09 -17.56
N LYS A 129 0.96 -10.35 -17.55
CA LYS A 129 1.63 -11.42 -18.31
C LYS A 129 1.27 -11.43 -19.80
N GLY A 130 0.16 -10.81 -20.14
CA GLY A 130 -0.38 -10.77 -21.51
C GLY A 130 0.35 -9.82 -22.46
N PRO A 131 -0.10 -9.75 -23.72
CA PRO A 131 0.51 -8.89 -24.74
C PRO A 131 0.43 -7.39 -24.38
N LEU A 132 -0.67 -6.95 -23.77
CA LEU A 132 -0.83 -5.56 -23.30
C LEU A 132 0.16 -5.21 -22.20
N GLY A 133 0.35 -6.09 -21.22
CA GLY A 133 1.35 -5.91 -20.18
C GLY A 133 2.76 -5.83 -20.75
N LYS A 134 3.11 -6.68 -21.69
CA LYS A 134 4.41 -6.62 -22.38
C LYS A 134 4.60 -5.30 -23.13
N ALA A 135 3.57 -4.80 -23.80
CA ALA A 135 3.61 -3.53 -24.53
C ALA A 135 3.92 -2.32 -23.62
N ILE A 136 3.45 -2.33 -22.36
CA ILE A 136 3.74 -1.28 -21.38
C ILE A 136 5.05 -1.51 -20.63
N GLY A 137 5.79 -2.57 -20.90
CA GLY A 137 7.10 -2.85 -20.30
C GLY A 137 7.08 -3.72 -19.05
N SER A 138 5.99 -4.48 -18.78
CA SER A 138 5.89 -5.37 -17.62
C SER A 138 6.83 -6.57 -17.64
N GLY A 139 7.51 -6.84 -18.77
CA GLY A 139 8.34 -8.03 -18.96
C GLY A 139 7.53 -9.34 -19.13
N GLY A 140 6.21 -9.29 -19.03
CA GLY A 140 5.33 -10.45 -19.17
C GLY A 140 5.58 -11.51 -18.11
N SER A 141 5.69 -12.78 -18.50
CA SER A 141 5.90 -13.90 -17.55
C SER A 141 7.27 -13.90 -16.87
N ARG A 142 8.26 -13.17 -17.40
CA ARG A 142 9.60 -13.03 -16.79
C ARG A 142 9.64 -11.95 -15.72
N GLY A 143 8.66 -11.04 -15.70
CA GLY A 143 8.68 -9.84 -14.88
C GLY A 143 9.73 -8.82 -15.33
N ILE A 144 9.90 -7.76 -14.56
CA ILE A 144 10.89 -6.71 -14.81
C ILE A 144 12.20 -7.08 -14.14
N ILE A 145 13.26 -7.19 -14.92
CA ILE A 145 14.60 -7.56 -14.46
C ILE A 145 15.46 -6.28 -14.40
N ASN A 146 16.48 -6.29 -13.54
CA ASN A 146 17.45 -5.18 -13.39
C ASN A 146 16.81 -3.85 -12.95
N VAL A 147 15.90 -3.92 -12.00
CA VAL A 147 15.38 -2.69 -11.35
C VAL A 147 16.56 -2.02 -10.62
N PRO A 148 16.87 -0.74 -10.91
CA PRO A 148 17.99 -0.05 -10.27
C PRO A 148 17.73 0.11 -8.76
N PRO A 149 18.80 0.03 -7.94
CA PRO A 149 18.69 0.22 -6.51
C PRO A 149 18.25 1.66 -6.17
N ILE A 150 17.61 1.84 -5.03
CA ILE A 150 17.30 3.17 -4.51
C ILE A 150 18.58 3.77 -3.95
N GLU A 151 19.00 4.93 -4.47
CA GLU A 151 20.16 5.66 -3.98
C GLU A 151 19.72 6.87 -3.16
N ILE A 152 20.17 6.94 -1.90
CA ILE A 152 19.90 8.05 -1.00
C ILE A 152 21.24 8.53 -0.43
N PHE A 153 21.60 9.79 -0.65
CA PHE A 153 22.86 10.39 -0.16
C PHE A 153 24.13 9.61 -0.53
N GLY A 154 24.17 8.99 -1.72
CA GLY A 154 25.32 8.20 -2.18
C GLY A 154 25.35 6.77 -1.64
N TYR A 155 24.37 6.35 -0.87
CA TYR A 155 24.18 4.97 -0.43
C TYR A 155 23.19 4.26 -1.34
N SER A 156 23.58 3.12 -1.91
CA SER A 156 22.69 2.31 -2.75
C SER A 156 22.02 1.22 -1.93
N PHE A 157 20.69 1.30 -1.80
CA PHE A 157 19.85 0.29 -1.13
C PHE A 157 19.50 -0.82 -2.13
N SER A 158 20.39 -1.80 -2.26
CA SER A 158 20.16 -2.95 -3.13
C SER A 158 19.52 -4.10 -2.38
N SER A 159 18.71 -4.89 -3.08
CA SER A 159 18.15 -6.14 -2.54
C SER A 159 19.23 -7.22 -2.27
N SER A 160 20.47 -7.01 -2.72
CA SER A 160 21.62 -7.83 -2.36
C SER A 160 22.15 -7.51 -0.96
N GLU A 161 22.04 -6.26 -0.51
CA GLU A 161 22.39 -5.82 0.83
C GLU A 161 21.17 -5.86 1.75
N LEU A 162 20.97 -7.01 2.39
CA LEU A 162 19.73 -7.32 3.12
C LEU A 162 19.48 -6.39 4.31
N VAL A 163 20.50 -6.00 5.05
CA VAL A 163 20.37 -5.18 6.25
C VAL A 163 19.94 -3.75 5.93
N PRO A 164 20.61 -3.00 5.02
CA PRO A 164 20.14 -1.66 4.62
C PRO A 164 18.75 -1.69 4.01
N PHE A 165 18.45 -2.71 3.18
CA PHE A 165 17.13 -2.85 2.57
C PHE A 165 16.01 -3.11 3.60
N PHE A 166 16.31 -3.87 4.67
CA PHE A 166 15.38 -4.05 5.79
C PHE A 166 15.09 -2.73 6.50
N TYR A 167 16.11 -1.93 6.80
CA TYR A 167 15.90 -0.63 7.45
C TYR A 167 15.12 0.34 6.56
N LEU A 168 15.34 0.31 5.25
CA LEU A 168 14.53 1.08 4.31
C LEU A 168 13.05 0.67 4.38
N ALA A 169 12.77 -0.64 4.37
CA ALA A 169 11.42 -1.16 4.50
C ALA A 169 10.78 -0.78 5.85
N LEU A 170 11.55 -0.83 6.93
CA LEU A 170 11.11 -0.46 8.27
C LEU A 170 10.73 1.02 8.34
N VAL A 171 11.55 1.91 7.80
CA VAL A 171 11.26 3.35 7.75
C VAL A 171 9.99 3.63 6.93
N MET A 172 9.86 3.00 5.75
CA MET A 172 8.67 3.14 4.92
C MET A 172 7.41 2.63 5.61
N THR A 173 7.49 1.49 6.30
CA THR A 173 6.37 0.94 7.08
C THR A 173 5.99 1.87 8.23
N LEU A 174 6.96 2.46 8.91
CA LEU A 174 6.74 3.44 9.97
C LEU A 174 6.06 4.71 9.44
N ILE A 175 6.49 5.22 8.30
CA ILE A 175 5.86 6.39 7.65
C ILE A 175 4.41 6.07 7.29
N CYS A 176 4.15 4.95 6.62
CA CYS A 176 2.80 4.53 6.24
C CYS A 176 1.89 4.36 7.47
N SER A 177 2.38 3.70 8.52
CA SER A 177 1.59 3.52 9.75
C SER A 177 1.33 4.84 10.47
N ALA A 178 2.28 5.79 10.46
CA ALA A 178 2.09 7.13 11.01
C ALA A 178 1.01 7.90 10.22
N ILE A 179 1.03 7.84 8.89
CA ILE A 179 0.02 8.46 8.03
C ILE A 179 -1.37 7.89 8.34
N ILE A 180 -1.51 6.57 8.44
CA ILE A 180 -2.78 5.92 8.78
C ILE A 180 -3.28 6.40 10.15
N VAL A 181 -2.42 6.48 11.16
CA VAL A 181 -2.80 6.98 12.49
C VAL A 181 -3.24 8.44 12.45
N VAL A 182 -2.58 9.29 11.65
CA VAL A 182 -2.96 10.69 11.46
C VAL A 182 -4.34 10.79 10.80
N ILE A 183 -4.59 10.00 9.75
CA ILE A 183 -5.89 9.93 9.07
C ILE A 183 -6.99 9.51 10.05
N LEU A 184 -6.77 8.45 10.82
CA LEU A 184 -7.74 7.94 11.77
C LEU A 184 -8.07 8.91 12.91
N LYS A 185 -7.14 9.80 13.27
CA LYS A 185 -7.36 10.83 14.31
C LYS A 185 -7.94 12.13 13.75
N SER A 186 -7.95 12.31 12.46
CA SER A 186 -8.53 13.47 11.80
C SER A 186 -10.06 13.38 11.73
N HIS A 187 -10.70 14.46 11.25
CA HIS A 187 -12.13 14.45 10.95
C HIS A 187 -12.53 13.35 9.95
N TRP A 188 -11.58 12.89 9.12
CA TRP A 188 -11.81 11.81 8.17
C TRP A 188 -12.05 10.48 8.89
N GLY A 189 -11.28 10.16 9.93
CA GLY A 189 -11.47 8.93 10.70
C GLY A 189 -12.82 8.87 11.40
N THR A 190 -13.32 9.99 11.95
CA THR A 190 -14.66 10.06 12.56
C THR A 190 -15.76 9.94 11.51
N ALA A 191 -15.58 10.55 10.32
CA ALA A 191 -16.50 10.43 9.21
C ALA A 191 -16.58 8.98 8.68
N PHE A 192 -15.44 8.28 8.59
CA PHE A 192 -15.42 6.86 8.19
C PHE A 192 -16.21 5.99 9.16
N LEU A 193 -16.03 6.17 10.46
CA LEU A 193 -16.78 5.42 11.47
C LEU A 193 -18.28 5.71 11.39
N ALA A 194 -18.67 6.97 11.23
CA ALA A 194 -20.09 7.35 11.09
C ALA A 194 -20.72 6.69 9.85
N LEU A 195 -20.01 6.67 8.72
CA LEU A 195 -20.48 6.03 7.48
C LEU A 195 -20.56 4.50 7.60
N LYS A 196 -19.64 3.88 8.36
CA LYS A 196 -19.67 2.45 8.64
C LYS A 196 -20.90 2.05 9.44
N ASP A 197 -21.26 2.86 10.46
CA ASP A 197 -22.38 2.55 11.36
C ASP A 197 -23.72 2.76 10.67
N SER A 198 -23.92 3.87 9.93
CA SER A 198 -25.14 4.15 9.14
C SER A 198 -24.87 5.24 8.10
N GLU A 199 -24.98 4.88 6.81
CA GLU A 199 -24.82 5.85 5.71
C GLU A 199 -25.91 6.92 5.74
N ASP A 200 -27.17 6.53 6.01
CA ASP A 200 -28.31 7.45 6.03
C ASP A 200 -28.21 8.46 7.19
N PHE A 201 -27.78 8.00 8.34
CA PHE A 201 -27.56 8.86 9.50
C PHE A 201 -26.38 9.83 9.26
N ALA A 202 -25.26 9.34 8.71
CA ALA A 202 -24.12 10.18 8.36
C ALA A 202 -24.50 11.24 7.31
N ALA A 203 -25.32 10.88 6.31
CA ALA A 203 -25.81 11.80 5.30
C ALA A 203 -26.70 12.91 5.90
N SER A 204 -27.54 12.59 6.88
CA SER A 204 -28.38 13.57 7.59
C SER A 204 -27.56 14.62 8.38
N LEU A 205 -26.34 14.24 8.80
CA LEU A 205 -25.37 15.12 9.45
C LEU A 205 -24.48 15.90 8.44
N GLY A 206 -24.76 15.79 7.13
CA GLY A 206 -24.00 16.48 6.08
C GLY A 206 -22.73 15.78 5.64
N VAL A 207 -22.47 14.52 6.08
CA VAL A 207 -21.33 13.73 5.65
C VAL A 207 -21.63 13.08 4.29
N SER A 208 -20.93 13.53 3.23
CA SER A 208 -21.11 12.96 1.89
C SER A 208 -20.45 11.58 1.77
N ALA A 209 -21.25 10.52 1.77
CA ALA A 209 -20.79 9.13 1.64
C ALA A 209 -19.90 8.96 0.39
N PHE A 210 -20.27 9.55 -0.74
CA PHE A 210 -19.52 9.47 -1.98
C PHE A 210 -18.08 10.00 -1.85
N LYS A 211 -17.91 11.21 -1.27
CA LYS A 211 -16.60 11.84 -1.13
C LYS A 211 -15.68 11.06 -0.20
N TYR A 212 -16.20 10.63 0.93
CA TYR A 212 -15.41 9.92 1.94
C TYR A 212 -15.07 8.48 1.53
N LYS A 213 -15.99 7.77 0.86
CA LYS A 213 -15.72 6.45 0.30
C LYS A 213 -14.68 6.48 -0.83
N LEU A 214 -14.65 7.56 -1.63
CA LEU A 214 -13.66 7.73 -2.69
C LEU A 214 -12.27 8.08 -2.13
N LEU A 215 -12.23 8.72 -0.97
CA LEU A 215 -10.98 9.19 -0.36
C LEU A 215 -10.24 8.06 0.39
N VAL A 216 -10.96 7.06 0.87
CA VAL A 216 -10.42 5.86 1.51
C VAL A 216 -9.90 4.85 0.51
#